data_2c6fd5df481fa077221ba2f6c1335830
#
_entry.id   2c6fd5df481fa077221ba2f6c1335830
#
_cell.length_a   1.000
_cell.length_b   1.000
_cell.length_c   1.000
_cell.angle_alpha   90.00
_cell.angle_beta   90.00
_cell.angle_gamma   90.00
#
_symmetry.space_group_name_H-M   'P 1'
#
loop_
_entity.id
_entity.type
_entity.pdbx_description
1 polymer ?
#
loop_
_entity_poly.entity_id
_entity_poly.type
_entity_poly.pdbx_seq_one_letter_code
_entity_poly.pdbx_strand_id
1 'polypeptide(L)'
;DLSRRPHGNIGVAFTYNEPLLSYEFIMDAAPLLHEVGLFVVLVTNGTIAPAPLEALLPHVDAMNIDLKGWQPDFYRRLGGDLAAVKHTIARAVKSCHVEVTTLIIPGQNDSAGDMEEEALWLASLRPDLPLHISRYFPRWKEYAPATPVEMIERLAAIARKHLRFVHKGNC
;
A
#
# COMPACT_ATOMS: atom_id res chain seq x y z
N ASP A 1 -15.51 18.46 14.95
CA ASP A 1 -15.64 17.15 15.59
C ASP A 1 -16.25 16.14 14.62
N LEU A 2 -15.38 15.35 13.96
CA LEU A 2 -15.76 14.39 12.92
C LEU A 2 -16.51 13.17 13.51
N SER A 3 -16.28 12.85 14.78
CA SER A 3 -16.93 11.72 15.46
C SER A 3 -18.44 11.90 15.66
N ARG A 4 -18.93 13.14 15.59
CA ARG A 4 -20.34 13.51 15.78
C ARG A 4 -21.18 13.58 14.52
N ARG A 5 -20.67 13.14 13.37
CA ARG A 5 -21.47 13.10 12.14
C ARG A 5 -22.54 12.00 12.20
N PRO A 6 -23.74 12.18 11.59
CA PRO A 6 -24.87 11.26 11.71
C PRO A 6 -24.61 9.80 11.32
N HIS A 7 -23.58 9.54 10.54
CA HIS A 7 -23.18 8.18 10.10
C HIS A 7 -21.94 7.63 10.79
N GLY A 8 -21.43 8.34 11.82
CA GLY A 8 -20.22 7.98 12.54
C GLY A 8 -18.94 8.10 11.69
N ASN A 9 -17.87 8.58 12.27
CA ASN A 9 -16.55 8.46 11.71
C ASN A 9 -15.82 7.33 12.45
N ILE A 10 -15.30 6.34 11.73
CA ILE A 10 -14.63 5.19 12.34
C ILE A 10 -13.13 5.44 12.55
N GLY A 11 -12.53 6.44 11.88
CA GLY A 11 -11.09 6.69 11.98
C GLY A 11 -10.62 7.87 11.18
N VAL A 12 -9.31 8.08 11.21
CA VAL A 12 -8.58 9.10 10.45
C VAL A 12 -7.54 8.42 9.58
N ALA A 13 -7.58 8.71 8.28
CA ALA A 13 -6.56 8.26 7.35
C ALA A 13 -5.55 9.39 7.09
N PHE A 14 -4.29 9.15 7.42
CA PHE A 14 -3.17 10.01 7.04
C PHE A 14 -2.70 9.59 5.64
N THR A 15 -2.73 10.55 4.73
CA THR A 15 -2.43 10.34 3.30
C THR A 15 -1.76 11.60 2.74
N TYR A 16 -1.64 11.79 1.49
CA TYR A 16 -1.08 12.91 0.72
C TYR A 16 -0.05 13.82 1.41
N ASN A 17 1.16 13.90 0.81
CA ASN A 17 1.60 13.00 -0.28
C ASN A 17 2.16 11.70 0.27
N GLU A 18 2.92 11.80 1.35
CA GLU A 18 3.51 10.71 2.13
C GLU A 18 3.39 11.05 3.62
N PRO A 19 2.53 10.34 4.36
CA PRO A 19 2.29 10.65 5.77
C PRO A 19 3.53 10.46 6.65
N LEU A 20 4.44 9.56 6.28
CA LEU A 20 5.67 9.31 7.05
C LEU A 20 6.63 10.49 7.08
N LEU A 21 6.45 11.50 6.19
CA LEU A 21 7.15 12.79 6.31
C LEU A 21 6.67 13.62 7.51
N SER A 22 5.49 13.32 8.03
CA SER A 22 4.91 13.95 9.23
C SER A 22 4.85 12.95 10.39
N TYR A 23 5.90 12.13 10.53
CA TYR A 23 5.98 11.03 11.48
C TYR A 23 5.65 11.47 12.92
N GLU A 24 6.29 12.55 13.40
CA GLU A 24 6.08 13.07 14.75
C GLU A 24 4.64 13.52 14.97
N PHE A 25 4.02 14.16 13.97
CA PHE A 25 2.62 14.55 14.03
C PHE A 25 1.69 13.34 14.17
N ILE A 26 1.98 12.25 13.46
CA ILE A 26 1.20 11.01 13.59
C ILE A 26 1.37 10.42 14.98
N MET A 27 2.60 10.36 15.49
CA MET A 27 2.91 9.86 16.84
C MET A 27 2.19 10.65 17.94
N ASP A 28 2.07 11.97 17.79
CA ASP A 28 1.35 12.83 18.73
C ASP A 28 -0.17 12.70 18.60
N ALA A 29 -0.67 12.57 17.37
CA ALA A 29 -2.10 12.54 17.08
C ALA A 29 -2.75 11.18 17.40
N ALA A 30 -2.05 10.07 17.16
CA ALA A 30 -2.62 8.72 17.24
C ALA A 30 -3.16 8.38 18.64
N PRO A 31 -2.47 8.65 19.75
CA PRO A 31 -3.03 8.43 21.09
C PRO A 31 -4.33 9.20 21.33
N LEU A 32 -4.39 10.46 20.89
CA LEU A 32 -5.58 11.31 21.04
C LEU A 32 -6.77 10.78 20.22
N LEU A 33 -6.51 10.20 19.06
CA LEU A 33 -7.53 9.56 18.23
C LEU A 33 -8.06 8.28 18.90
N HIS A 34 -7.18 7.46 19.44
CA HIS A 34 -7.55 6.24 20.16
C HIS A 34 -8.36 6.55 21.43
N GLU A 35 -8.03 7.62 22.17
CA GLU A 35 -8.80 8.07 23.35
C GLU A 35 -10.28 8.37 23.03
N VAL A 36 -10.58 8.78 21.80
CA VAL A 36 -11.96 9.04 21.35
C VAL A 36 -12.54 7.90 20.51
N GLY A 37 -11.87 6.74 20.48
CA GLY A 37 -12.34 5.53 19.81
C GLY A 37 -12.23 5.57 18.27
N LEU A 38 -11.31 6.36 17.71
CA LEU A 38 -11.07 6.45 16.29
C LEU A 38 -9.85 5.63 15.88
N PHE A 39 -9.97 4.91 14.76
CA PHE A 39 -8.86 4.18 14.17
C PHE A 39 -7.86 5.11 13.44
N VAL A 40 -6.60 4.72 13.47
CA VAL A 40 -5.50 5.39 12.76
C VAL A 40 -5.11 4.57 11.54
N VAL A 41 -5.24 5.16 10.36
CA VAL A 41 -4.95 4.51 9.08
C VAL A 41 -3.85 5.28 8.35
N LEU A 42 -2.90 4.58 7.76
CA LEU A 42 -1.86 5.17 6.89
C LEU A 42 -2.03 4.71 5.45
N VAL A 43 -1.96 5.65 4.51
CA VAL A 43 -1.82 5.36 3.08
C VAL A 43 -0.44 5.86 2.66
N THR A 44 0.51 4.96 2.45
CA THR A 44 1.95 5.27 2.43
C THR A 44 2.70 4.51 1.35
N ASN A 45 3.84 5.05 0.92
CA ASN A 45 4.79 4.34 0.07
C ASN A 45 5.63 3.28 0.83
N GLY A 46 5.47 3.18 2.15
CA GLY A 46 6.13 2.19 2.99
C GLY A 46 7.63 2.40 3.20
N THR A 47 8.18 3.54 2.79
CA THR A 47 9.62 3.83 2.96
C THR A 47 9.88 4.43 4.33
N ILE A 48 10.27 3.59 5.27
CA ILE A 48 10.61 4.00 6.65
C ILE A 48 11.76 3.14 7.17
N ALA A 49 12.62 3.71 8.01
CA ALA A 49 13.67 2.96 8.66
C ALA A 49 13.11 2.00 9.74
N PRO A 50 13.78 0.88 10.05
CA PRO A 50 13.25 -0.13 10.97
C PRO A 50 12.89 0.40 12.36
N ALA A 51 13.74 1.21 12.98
CA ALA A 51 13.50 1.69 14.35
C ALA A 51 12.26 2.59 14.47
N PRO A 52 12.06 3.64 13.63
CA PRO A 52 10.82 4.39 13.65
C PRO A 52 9.59 3.57 13.24
N LEU A 53 9.72 2.57 12.35
CA LEU A 53 8.61 1.66 12.04
C LEU A 53 8.14 0.91 13.28
N GLU A 54 9.06 0.30 14.03
CA GLU A 54 8.71 -0.45 15.24
C GLU A 54 8.04 0.44 16.31
N ALA A 55 8.45 1.70 16.42
CA ALA A 55 7.82 2.65 17.33
C ALA A 55 6.42 3.10 16.84
N LEU A 56 6.20 3.17 15.51
CA LEU A 56 4.95 3.61 14.89
C LEU A 56 3.86 2.52 14.95
N LEU A 57 4.21 1.26 14.73
CA LEU A 57 3.25 0.15 14.58
C LEU A 57 2.25 0.02 15.72
N PRO A 58 2.60 0.22 17.01
CA PRO A 58 1.62 0.18 18.11
C PRO A 58 0.53 1.27 18.04
N HIS A 59 0.73 2.29 17.23
CA HIS A 59 -0.16 3.45 17.09
C HIS A 59 -1.01 3.42 15.82
N VAL A 60 -0.91 2.35 15.00
CA VAL A 60 -1.57 2.26 13.69
C VAL A 60 -2.45 1.02 13.63
N ASP A 61 -3.71 1.22 13.28
CA ASP A 61 -4.70 0.14 13.17
C ASP A 61 -4.74 -0.49 11.77
N ALA A 62 -4.46 0.31 10.73
CA ALA A 62 -4.42 -0.19 9.36
C ALA A 62 -3.44 0.59 8.48
N MET A 63 -2.89 -0.09 7.47
CA MET A 63 -2.03 0.50 6.46
C MET A 63 -2.45 0.04 5.06
N ASN A 64 -2.56 0.99 4.12
CA ASN A 64 -2.50 0.68 2.70
C ASN A 64 -1.10 1.06 2.20
N ILE A 65 -0.31 0.08 1.77
CA ILE A 65 1.09 0.28 1.41
C ILE A 65 1.26 0.13 -0.10
N ASP A 66 1.78 1.16 -0.73
CA ASP A 66 2.12 1.14 -2.14
C ASP A 66 3.37 0.27 -2.40
N LEU A 67 3.18 -0.90 -2.99
CA LEU A 67 4.25 -1.71 -3.57
C LEU A 67 4.33 -1.37 -5.06
N LYS A 68 5.20 -0.42 -5.42
CA LYS A 68 5.22 0.20 -6.74
C LYS A 68 5.62 -0.75 -7.88
N GLY A 69 6.26 -1.87 -7.57
CA GLY A 69 6.70 -2.90 -8.50
C GLY A 69 7.62 -3.91 -7.84
N TRP A 70 8.00 -4.95 -8.59
CA TRP A 70 8.73 -6.10 -8.04
C TRP A 70 10.24 -6.08 -8.32
N GLN A 71 10.69 -5.21 -9.25
CA GLN A 71 12.09 -5.15 -9.65
C GLN A 71 12.86 -4.05 -8.91
N PRO A 72 14.04 -4.37 -8.29
CA PRO A 72 14.86 -3.36 -7.61
C PRO A 72 15.27 -2.20 -8.51
N ASP A 73 15.51 -2.48 -9.80
CA ASP A 73 15.88 -1.45 -10.79
C ASP A 73 14.75 -0.45 -11.03
N PHE A 74 13.50 -0.94 -11.04
CA PHE A 74 12.34 -0.06 -11.13
C PHE A 74 12.25 0.85 -9.90
N TYR A 75 12.42 0.31 -8.70
CA TYR A 75 12.43 1.09 -7.46
C TYR A 75 13.56 2.13 -7.43
N ARG A 76 14.76 1.79 -7.88
CA ARG A 76 15.87 2.76 -7.96
C ARG A 76 15.55 3.94 -8.89
N ARG A 77 14.86 3.71 -10.02
CA ARG A 77 14.39 4.80 -10.90
C ARG A 77 13.37 5.72 -10.22
N LEU A 78 12.57 5.19 -9.29
CA LEU A 78 11.63 5.97 -8.49
C LEU A 78 12.28 6.67 -7.29
N GLY A 79 13.58 6.48 -7.06
CA GLY A 79 14.28 7.01 -5.89
C GLY A 79 14.00 6.25 -4.60
N GLY A 80 13.46 5.03 -4.68
CA GLY A 80 13.08 4.19 -3.54
C GLY A 80 13.92 2.93 -3.40
N ASP A 81 13.59 2.12 -2.38
CA ASP A 81 14.20 0.84 -2.09
C ASP A 81 13.11 -0.22 -1.87
N LEU A 82 13.07 -1.22 -2.76
CA LEU A 82 12.15 -2.35 -2.68
C LEU A 82 12.33 -3.15 -1.37
N ALA A 83 13.56 -3.33 -0.91
CA ALA A 83 13.84 -4.09 0.30
C ALA A 83 13.25 -3.40 1.55
N ALA A 84 13.35 -2.08 1.62
CA ALA A 84 12.76 -1.30 2.71
C ALA A 84 11.22 -1.44 2.73
N VAL A 85 10.57 -1.31 1.57
CA VAL A 85 9.10 -1.45 1.47
C VAL A 85 8.64 -2.87 1.81
N LYS A 86 9.34 -3.89 1.30
CA LYS A 86 9.07 -5.30 1.68
C LYS A 86 9.25 -5.54 3.18
N HIS A 87 10.27 -4.95 3.80
CA HIS A 87 10.46 -5.02 5.25
C HIS A 87 9.26 -4.41 5.99
N THR A 88 8.82 -3.22 5.58
CA THR A 88 7.66 -2.53 6.16
C THR A 88 6.40 -3.39 6.08
N ILE A 89 6.07 -3.92 4.89
CA ILE A 89 4.92 -4.82 4.70
C ILE A 89 5.02 -6.04 5.63
N ALA A 90 6.18 -6.73 5.62
CA ALA A 90 6.39 -7.94 6.42
C ALA A 90 6.30 -7.70 7.94
N ARG A 91 6.62 -6.49 8.41
CA ARG A 91 6.46 -6.10 9.81
C ARG A 91 5.04 -5.70 10.13
N ALA A 92 4.43 -4.85 9.28
CA ALA A 92 3.09 -4.31 9.49
C ALA A 92 2.00 -5.40 9.54
N VAL A 93 2.08 -6.44 8.69
CA VAL A 93 1.10 -7.56 8.67
C VAL A 93 1.02 -8.34 9.98
N LYS A 94 2.02 -8.21 10.86
CA LYS A 94 2.03 -8.85 12.19
C LYS A 94 1.44 -7.96 13.27
N SER A 95 1.19 -6.70 12.98
CA SER A 95 0.82 -5.69 13.99
C SER A 95 -0.53 -5.04 13.73
N CYS A 96 -0.91 -4.82 12.47
CA CYS A 96 -2.16 -4.15 12.09
C CYS A 96 -2.79 -4.77 10.84
N HIS A 97 -3.97 -4.26 10.45
CA HIS A 97 -4.53 -4.61 9.15
C HIS A 97 -3.70 -3.98 8.03
N VAL A 98 -3.32 -4.78 7.02
CA VAL A 98 -2.54 -4.30 5.87
C VAL A 98 -3.25 -4.65 4.57
N GLU A 99 -3.29 -3.69 3.67
CA GLU A 99 -3.61 -3.86 2.26
C GLU A 99 -2.43 -3.37 1.43
N VAL A 100 -2.21 -3.96 0.27
CA VAL A 100 -1.12 -3.57 -0.64
C VAL A 100 -1.70 -3.06 -1.95
N THR A 101 -1.13 -1.97 -2.48
CA THR A 101 -1.55 -1.39 -3.76
C THR A 101 -0.39 -1.38 -4.74
N THR A 102 -0.61 -1.96 -5.95
CA THR A 102 0.34 -1.91 -7.07
C THR A 102 -0.30 -1.18 -8.25
N LEU A 103 0.27 -0.02 -8.61
CA LEU A 103 -0.12 0.74 -9.79
C LEU A 103 0.64 0.20 -11.00
N ILE A 104 -0.08 -0.31 -12.00
CA ILE A 104 0.52 -0.91 -13.19
C ILE A 104 0.74 0.15 -14.27
N ILE A 105 1.99 0.30 -14.71
CA ILE A 105 2.41 1.22 -15.78
C ILE A 105 2.89 0.38 -16.96
N PRO A 106 2.25 0.47 -18.14
CA PRO A 106 2.61 -0.33 -19.31
C PRO A 106 4.10 -0.18 -19.70
N GLY A 107 4.76 -1.32 -19.93
CA GLY A 107 6.18 -1.38 -20.30
C GLY A 107 7.16 -1.12 -19.15
N GLN A 108 6.68 -0.92 -17.92
CA GLN A 108 7.56 -0.64 -16.78
C GLN A 108 7.50 -1.70 -15.68
N ASN A 109 6.30 -2.06 -15.21
CA ASN A 109 6.05 -3.03 -14.14
C ASN A 109 4.84 -3.95 -14.43
N ASP A 110 4.54 -4.18 -15.69
CA ASP A 110 3.39 -4.95 -16.18
C ASP A 110 3.71 -6.42 -16.53
N SER A 111 4.85 -6.92 -16.06
CA SER A 111 5.30 -8.29 -16.27
C SER A 111 4.42 -9.30 -15.54
N ALA A 112 4.01 -10.36 -16.25
CA ALA A 112 3.28 -11.47 -15.64
C ALA A 112 4.11 -12.23 -14.59
N GLY A 113 5.43 -12.36 -14.83
CA GLY A 113 6.34 -13.00 -13.89
C GLY A 113 6.49 -12.20 -12.60
N ASP A 114 6.64 -10.88 -12.71
CA ASP A 114 6.75 -10.00 -11.54
C ASP A 114 5.48 -10.05 -10.68
N MET A 115 4.29 -10.06 -11.31
CA MET A 115 3.02 -10.18 -10.59
C MET A 115 2.87 -11.57 -9.91
N GLU A 116 3.34 -12.64 -10.55
CA GLU A 116 3.36 -13.98 -9.96
C GLU A 116 4.26 -14.01 -8.70
N GLU A 117 5.48 -13.48 -8.80
CA GLU A 117 6.43 -13.43 -7.68
C GLU A 117 5.95 -12.53 -6.54
N GLU A 118 5.37 -11.37 -6.87
CA GLU A 118 4.77 -10.46 -5.89
C GLU A 118 3.64 -11.13 -5.13
N ALA A 119 2.70 -11.76 -5.85
CA ALA A 119 1.56 -12.45 -5.27
C ALA A 119 1.97 -13.66 -4.41
N LEU A 120 2.95 -14.44 -4.86
CA LEU A 120 3.53 -15.53 -4.08
C LEU A 120 4.16 -15.04 -2.77
N TRP A 121 4.93 -13.96 -2.84
CA TRP A 121 5.55 -13.37 -1.66
C TRP A 121 4.52 -12.83 -0.68
N LEU A 122 3.51 -12.08 -1.15
CA LEU A 122 2.43 -11.58 -0.30
C LEU A 122 1.66 -12.73 0.35
N ALA A 123 1.34 -13.79 -0.41
CA ALA A 123 0.69 -14.99 0.11
C ALA A 123 1.52 -15.73 1.16
N SER A 124 2.86 -15.70 1.03
CA SER A 124 3.76 -16.29 2.04
C SER A 124 3.74 -15.54 3.38
N LEU A 125 3.40 -14.26 3.37
CA LEU A 125 3.16 -13.48 4.60
C LEU A 125 1.78 -13.80 5.17
N ARG A 126 0.74 -13.73 4.31
CA ARG A 126 -0.64 -14.01 4.66
C ARG A 126 -1.49 -14.21 3.39
N PRO A 127 -2.11 -15.38 3.16
CA PRO A 127 -2.84 -15.65 1.91
C PRO A 127 -4.14 -14.85 1.75
N ASP A 128 -4.62 -14.24 2.82
CA ASP A 128 -5.78 -13.34 2.84
C ASP A 128 -5.40 -11.85 2.84
N LEU A 129 -4.12 -11.51 2.55
CA LEU A 129 -3.68 -10.13 2.39
C LEU A 129 -4.32 -9.51 1.13
N PRO A 130 -5.11 -8.42 1.25
CA PRO A 130 -5.70 -7.80 0.09
C PRO A 130 -4.65 -7.13 -0.81
N LEU A 131 -4.71 -7.43 -2.11
CA LEU A 131 -3.92 -6.77 -3.14
C LEU A 131 -4.84 -5.95 -4.06
N HIS A 132 -4.56 -4.66 -4.19
CA HIS A 132 -5.20 -3.75 -5.13
C HIS A 132 -4.30 -3.55 -6.35
N ILE A 133 -4.77 -3.96 -7.52
CA ILE A 133 -4.07 -3.75 -8.80
C ILE A 133 -4.78 -2.62 -9.53
N SER A 134 -4.11 -1.46 -9.62
CA SER A 134 -4.71 -0.23 -10.12
C SER A 134 -4.20 0.15 -11.50
N ARG A 135 -5.10 0.69 -12.34
CA ARG A 135 -4.75 1.26 -13.63
C ARG A 135 -4.02 2.58 -13.45
N TYR A 136 -2.96 2.75 -14.23
CA TYR A 136 -2.28 4.01 -14.44
C TYR A 136 -2.97 4.82 -15.55
N PHE A 137 -3.00 6.14 -15.38
CA PHE A 137 -3.36 7.12 -16.40
C PHE A 137 -2.25 8.16 -16.53
N PRO A 138 -1.86 8.58 -17.77
CA PRO A 138 -0.76 9.52 -17.97
C PRO A 138 -1.05 10.86 -17.27
N ARG A 139 -0.09 11.30 -16.48
CA ARG A 139 -0.14 12.58 -15.78
C ARG A 139 1.25 13.18 -15.68
N TRP A 140 1.30 14.49 -15.63
CA TRP A 140 2.50 15.30 -15.48
C TRP A 140 3.56 14.95 -16.55
N LYS A 141 4.75 14.48 -16.20
CA LYS A 141 5.86 14.15 -17.12
C LYS A 141 5.92 12.66 -17.54
N GLU A 142 4.95 11.85 -17.14
CA GLU A 142 4.89 10.45 -17.54
C GLU A 142 4.00 10.30 -18.78
N TYR A 143 4.57 9.72 -19.84
CA TYR A 143 3.95 9.64 -21.17
C TYR A 143 3.54 8.22 -21.56
N ALA A 144 3.71 7.23 -20.68
CA ALA A 144 3.20 5.88 -20.94
C ALA A 144 1.69 5.95 -21.22
N PRO A 145 1.14 5.12 -22.13
CA PRO A 145 -0.29 5.07 -22.36
C PRO A 145 -1.03 4.60 -21.09
N ALA A 146 -2.31 4.97 -20.94
CA ALA A 146 -3.14 4.43 -19.87
C ALA A 146 -3.13 2.90 -19.91
N THR A 147 -3.09 2.27 -18.73
CA THR A 147 -3.07 0.80 -18.65
C THR A 147 -4.35 0.21 -19.24
N PRO A 148 -4.29 -0.69 -20.23
CA PRO A 148 -5.46 -1.39 -20.74
C PRO A 148 -6.18 -2.19 -19.63
N VAL A 149 -7.52 -2.24 -19.69
CA VAL A 149 -8.31 -3.01 -18.70
C VAL A 149 -7.94 -4.50 -18.76
N GLU A 150 -7.74 -5.03 -19.98
CA GLU A 150 -7.37 -6.41 -20.22
C GLU A 150 -6.04 -6.79 -19.56
N MET A 151 -5.11 -5.85 -19.45
CA MET A 151 -3.84 -6.04 -18.74
C MET A 151 -4.10 -6.22 -17.24
N ILE A 152 -4.94 -5.37 -16.64
CA ILE A 152 -5.32 -5.49 -15.23
C ILE A 152 -6.06 -6.81 -14.98
N GLU A 153 -6.97 -7.20 -15.87
CA GLU A 153 -7.67 -8.50 -15.75
C GLU A 153 -6.71 -9.68 -15.77
N ARG A 154 -5.73 -9.67 -16.69
CA ARG A 154 -4.69 -10.70 -16.79
C ARG A 154 -3.86 -10.79 -15.51
N LEU A 155 -3.35 -9.65 -15.02
CA LEU A 155 -2.51 -9.61 -13.82
C LEU A 155 -3.31 -9.99 -12.56
N ALA A 156 -4.56 -9.53 -12.45
CA ALA A 156 -5.44 -9.93 -11.36
C ALA A 156 -5.75 -11.44 -11.38
N ALA A 157 -5.92 -12.04 -12.56
CA ALA A 157 -6.11 -13.48 -12.68
C ALA A 157 -4.87 -14.27 -12.22
N ILE A 158 -3.66 -13.74 -12.45
CA ILE A 158 -2.41 -14.35 -11.94
C ILE A 158 -2.39 -14.24 -10.41
N ALA A 159 -2.58 -13.07 -9.85
CA ALA A 159 -2.53 -12.86 -8.40
C ALA A 159 -3.58 -13.69 -7.63
N ARG A 160 -4.78 -13.90 -8.20
CA ARG A 160 -5.86 -14.72 -7.61
C ARG A 160 -5.53 -16.21 -7.48
N LYS A 161 -4.48 -16.70 -8.13
CA LYS A 161 -4.01 -18.08 -7.90
C LYS A 161 -3.40 -18.27 -6.51
N HIS A 162 -2.93 -17.18 -5.90
CA HIS A 162 -2.14 -17.17 -4.67
C HIS A 162 -2.83 -16.40 -3.53
N LEU A 163 -3.55 -15.32 -3.85
CA LEU A 163 -4.20 -14.44 -2.88
C LEU A 163 -5.72 -14.57 -2.95
N ARG A 164 -6.33 -14.58 -1.76
CA ARG A 164 -7.79 -14.68 -1.62
C ARG A 164 -8.52 -13.41 -2.05
N PHE A 165 -7.92 -12.25 -1.78
CA PHE A 165 -8.52 -10.93 -2.04
C PHE A 165 -7.68 -10.15 -3.03
N VAL A 166 -8.15 -10.02 -4.27
CA VAL A 166 -7.51 -9.24 -5.33
C VAL A 166 -8.55 -8.30 -5.93
N HIS A 167 -8.34 -7.02 -5.72
CA HIS A 167 -9.22 -5.94 -6.17
C HIS A 167 -8.61 -5.20 -7.36
N LYS A 168 -9.47 -4.74 -8.27
CA LYS A 168 -9.06 -3.93 -9.42
C LYS A 168 -9.43 -2.47 -9.14
N GLY A 169 -8.48 -1.57 -9.30
CA GLY A 169 -8.65 -0.14 -9.10
C GLY A 169 -8.66 0.66 -10.41
N ASN A 170 -9.41 1.75 -10.44
CA ASN A 170 -9.51 2.66 -11.57
C ASN A 170 -10.01 2.01 -12.88
N CYS A 171 -10.83 0.95 -12.78
CA CYS A 171 -11.45 0.24 -13.91
C CYS A 171 -12.89 0.67 -14.11
#